data_f44f763a9fdc859e78691c2216519182
#
_entry.id   f44f763a9fdc859e78691c2216519182
#
_cell.length_a   1.000
_cell.length_b   1.000
_cell.length_c   1.000
_cell.angle_alpha   90.00
_cell.angle_beta   90.00
_cell.angle_gamma   90.00
#
_symmetry.space_group_name_H-M   'P 1'
#
loop_
_entity.id
_entity.type
_entity.pdbx_description
1 polymer ?
#
loop_
_entity_poly.entity_id
_entity_poly.type
_entity_poly.pdbx_seq_one_letter_code
_entity_poly.pdbx_strand_id
1 'polypeptide(L)'
;MSSQEDSFISHLVELRDRLLRAVVAVLVVFVCLMPWAGDIYDILAHPMMQALPEGTRMIATGVVTPFFVPMKVTLMVAFVIALPFVLYQAWSFIAPGLYAHERRLGLPLVVGSTILFIAGMAFCYFFVFGMVFKFIAQFAPKSITPAPDIEQYLAFVMSMFLAFGLTFEVPVFVIILTKM
;
A
#
# COMPACT_ATOMS: atom_id res chain seq x y z
N MET A 1 3.07 -10.67 40.29
CA MET A 1 3.88 -10.32 39.07
C MET A 1 3.58 -11.26 37.88
N SER A 2 3.21 -12.53 38.12
CA SER A 2 2.91 -13.51 37.05
C SER A 2 1.72 -13.16 36.14
N SER A 3 0.63 -12.60 36.67
CA SER A 3 -0.59 -12.34 35.87
C SER A 3 -0.44 -11.22 34.83
N GLN A 4 0.46 -10.26 35.00
CA GLN A 4 0.74 -9.21 34.03
C GLN A 4 1.69 -9.73 32.91
N GLU A 5 2.63 -10.58 33.26
CA GLU A 5 3.53 -11.22 32.30
C GLU A 5 2.76 -12.19 31.39
N ASP A 6 1.85 -12.97 31.97
CA ASP A 6 1.00 -13.90 31.21
C ASP A 6 0.06 -13.14 30.23
N SER A 7 -0.47 -11.98 30.64
CA SER A 7 -1.29 -11.13 29.79
C SER A 7 -0.49 -10.51 28.63
N PHE A 8 0.75 -10.06 28.89
CA PHE A 8 1.63 -9.51 27.85
C PHE A 8 2.05 -10.57 26.84
N ILE A 9 2.44 -11.76 27.30
CA ILE A 9 2.82 -12.87 26.42
C ILE A 9 1.64 -13.31 25.55
N SER A 10 0.44 -13.41 26.12
CA SER A 10 -0.76 -13.77 25.35
C SER A 10 -1.08 -12.74 24.25
N HIS A 11 -0.87 -11.44 24.51
CA HIS A 11 -1.07 -10.38 23.53
C HIS A 11 -0.04 -10.45 22.39
N LEU A 12 1.22 -10.77 22.70
CA LEU A 12 2.27 -10.97 21.67
C LEU A 12 1.99 -12.21 20.79
N VAL A 13 1.48 -13.29 21.38
CA VAL A 13 1.08 -14.49 20.63
C VAL A 13 -0.10 -14.16 19.71
N GLU A 14 -1.08 -13.40 20.18
CA GLU A 14 -2.19 -12.94 19.34
C GLU A 14 -1.72 -12.06 18.16
N LEU A 15 -0.80 -11.12 18.42
CA LEU A 15 -0.20 -10.29 17.39
C LEU A 15 0.48 -11.14 16.28
N ARG A 16 1.31 -12.10 16.72
CA ARG A 16 1.98 -13.02 15.79
C ARG A 16 0.98 -13.76 14.90
N ASP A 17 -0.04 -14.35 15.50
CA ASP A 17 -1.01 -15.18 14.78
C ASP A 17 -1.85 -14.35 13.80
N ARG A 18 -2.21 -13.12 14.15
CA ARG A 18 -2.91 -12.18 13.27
C ARG A 18 -2.03 -11.71 12.12
N LEU A 19 -0.75 -11.39 12.42
CA LEU A 19 0.23 -11.00 11.41
C LEU A 19 0.46 -12.13 10.40
N LEU A 20 0.63 -13.36 10.88
CA LEU A 20 0.80 -14.53 10.00
C LEU A 20 -0.41 -14.74 9.08
N ARG A 21 -1.63 -14.59 9.60
CA ARG A 21 -2.85 -14.69 8.77
C ARG A 21 -2.90 -13.60 7.71
N ALA A 22 -2.55 -12.36 8.06
CA ALA A 22 -2.50 -11.25 7.12
C ALA A 22 -1.46 -11.48 6.01
N VAL A 23 -0.24 -11.91 6.38
CA VAL A 23 0.82 -12.23 5.42
C VAL A 23 0.42 -13.38 4.49
N VAL A 24 -0.14 -14.46 5.03
CA VAL A 24 -0.61 -15.60 4.22
C VAL A 24 -1.69 -15.15 3.23
N ALA A 25 -2.65 -14.33 3.65
CA ALA A 25 -3.67 -13.81 2.75
C ALA A 25 -3.07 -13.00 1.59
N VAL A 26 -2.10 -12.12 1.88
CA VAL A 26 -1.39 -11.35 0.85
C VAL A 26 -0.64 -12.27 -0.11
N LEU A 27 0.07 -13.27 0.42
CA LEU A 27 0.84 -14.22 -0.41
C LEU A 27 -0.06 -15.07 -1.32
N VAL A 28 -1.22 -15.50 -0.84
CA VAL A 28 -2.19 -16.23 -1.68
C VAL A 28 -2.67 -15.36 -2.83
N VAL A 29 -3.06 -14.12 -2.57
CA VAL A 29 -3.47 -13.18 -3.63
C VAL A 29 -2.31 -12.88 -4.58
N PHE A 30 -1.09 -12.71 -4.06
CA PHE A 30 0.11 -12.49 -4.87
C PHE A 30 0.36 -13.62 -5.85
N VAL A 31 0.33 -14.87 -5.39
CA VAL A 31 0.52 -16.06 -6.27
C VAL A 31 -0.57 -16.11 -7.36
N CYS A 32 -1.81 -15.78 -7.00
CA CYS A 32 -2.89 -15.72 -7.98
C CYS A 32 -2.68 -14.64 -9.05
N LEU A 33 -2.06 -13.50 -8.70
CA LEU A 33 -1.83 -12.37 -9.61
C LEU A 33 -0.55 -12.49 -10.44
N MET A 34 0.37 -13.38 -10.09
CA MET A 34 1.66 -13.53 -10.79
C MET A 34 1.57 -13.64 -12.31
N PRO A 35 0.61 -14.36 -12.92
CA PRO A 35 0.51 -14.43 -14.37
C PRO A 35 0.32 -13.09 -15.07
N TRP A 36 -0.23 -12.09 -14.39
CA TRP A 36 -0.50 -10.73 -14.90
C TRP A 36 0.51 -9.69 -14.43
N ALA A 37 1.65 -10.08 -13.87
CA ALA A 37 2.62 -9.16 -13.29
C ALA A 37 3.13 -8.09 -14.27
N GLY A 38 3.29 -8.42 -15.54
CA GLY A 38 3.67 -7.46 -16.59
C GLY A 38 2.60 -6.41 -16.83
N ASP A 39 1.36 -6.84 -17.02
CA ASP A 39 0.23 -5.93 -17.28
C ASP A 39 -0.03 -4.99 -16.09
N ILE A 40 0.09 -5.52 -14.88
CA ILE A 40 -0.04 -4.74 -13.63
C ILE A 40 1.04 -3.67 -13.55
N TYR A 41 2.28 -4.00 -13.91
CA TYR A 41 3.38 -3.04 -13.96
C TYR A 41 3.11 -1.94 -15.00
N ASP A 42 2.65 -2.27 -16.19
CA ASP A 42 2.39 -1.31 -17.27
C ASP A 42 1.31 -0.29 -16.86
N ILE A 43 0.27 -0.73 -16.16
CA ILE A 43 -0.76 0.16 -15.61
C ILE A 43 -0.12 1.15 -14.62
N LEU A 44 0.74 0.68 -13.72
CA LEU A 44 1.40 1.54 -12.73
C LEU A 44 2.39 2.51 -13.36
N ALA A 45 3.09 2.08 -14.42
CA ALA A 45 4.08 2.90 -15.14
C ALA A 45 3.45 4.00 -16.01
N HIS A 46 2.17 3.86 -16.35
CA HIS A 46 1.48 4.74 -17.29
C HIS A 46 1.56 6.25 -16.95
N PRO A 47 1.37 6.74 -15.70
CA PRO A 47 1.47 8.16 -15.38
C PRO A 47 2.86 8.74 -15.65
N MET A 48 3.91 7.95 -15.40
CA MET A 48 5.28 8.37 -15.67
C MET A 48 5.56 8.39 -17.18
N MET A 49 5.13 7.36 -17.89
CA MET A 49 5.31 7.27 -19.35
C MET A 49 4.62 8.40 -20.08
N GLN A 50 3.48 8.87 -19.61
CA GLN A 50 2.78 10.05 -20.16
C GLN A 50 3.51 11.37 -19.92
N ALA A 51 4.32 11.47 -18.86
CA ALA A 51 5.07 12.67 -18.53
C ALA A 51 6.43 12.75 -19.23
N LEU A 52 6.93 11.64 -19.78
CA LEU A 52 8.19 11.59 -20.50
C LEU A 52 8.05 12.13 -21.93
N PRO A 53 9.12 12.75 -22.51
CA PRO A 53 9.16 13.13 -23.92
C PRO A 53 8.94 11.93 -24.84
N GLU A 54 8.36 12.19 -26.01
CA GLU A 54 8.11 11.14 -27.02
C GLU A 54 9.39 10.38 -27.37
N GLY A 55 9.29 9.05 -27.37
CA GLY A 55 10.42 8.16 -27.65
C GLY A 55 11.32 7.84 -26.45
N THR A 56 11.10 8.46 -25.30
CA THR A 56 11.84 8.14 -24.07
C THR A 56 11.18 6.98 -23.34
N ARG A 57 12.00 6.07 -22.77
CA ARG A 57 11.53 4.94 -21.97
C ARG A 57 12.25 4.93 -20.62
N MET A 58 11.61 4.32 -19.63
CA MET A 58 12.28 4.02 -18.37
C MET A 58 13.39 2.97 -18.63
N ILE A 59 14.46 3.07 -17.85
CA ILE A 59 15.61 2.17 -17.93
C ILE A 59 15.66 1.23 -16.73
N ALA A 60 16.23 0.06 -16.93
CA ALA A 60 16.56 -0.87 -15.86
C ALA A 60 18.08 -0.88 -15.72
N THR A 61 18.59 -0.38 -14.60
CA THR A 61 20.04 -0.31 -14.36
C THR A 61 20.61 -1.60 -13.79
N GLY A 62 19.77 -2.38 -13.09
CA GLY A 62 20.18 -3.68 -12.55
C GLY A 62 19.83 -4.86 -13.46
N VAL A 63 20.67 -5.89 -13.45
CA VAL A 63 20.49 -7.11 -14.25
C VAL A 63 19.18 -7.84 -13.94
N VAL A 64 18.82 -7.91 -12.68
CA VAL A 64 17.63 -8.63 -12.19
C VAL A 64 16.39 -7.73 -12.02
N THR A 65 16.57 -6.43 -12.12
CA THR A 65 15.52 -5.41 -11.92
C THR A 65 14.30 -5.63 -12.82
N PRO A 66 14.42 -5.96 -14.13
CA PRO A 66 13.27 -6.19 -14.99
C PRO A 66 12.37 -7.34 -14.54
N PHE A 67 12.91 -8.29 -13.78
CA PHE A 67 12.16 -9.40 -13.22
C PHE A 67 11.54 -9.03 -11.85
N PHE A 68 12.33 -8.44 -10.95
CA PHE A 68 11.87 -8.17 -9.58
C PHE A 68 10.90 -7.00 -9.48
N VAL A 69 11.01 -5.98 -10.35
CA VAL A 69 10.12 -4.81 -10.28
C VAL A 69 8.67 -5.16 -10.55
N PRO A 70 8.30 -5.88 -11.64
CA PRO A 70 6.92 -6.35 -11.82
C PRO A 70 6.41 -7.22 -10.67
N MET A 71 7.27 -8.05 -10.07
CA MET A 71 6.90 -8.85 -8.89
C MET A 71 6.61 -7.99 -7.67
N LYS A 72 7.44 -6.98 -7.38
CA LYS A 72 7.21 -6.03 -6.27
C LYS A 72 5.90 -5.26 -6.47
N VAL A 73 5.61 -4.83 -7.71
CA VAL A 73 4.34 -4.16 -8.05
C VAL A 73 3.16 -5.10 -7.83
N THR A 74 3.26 -6.34 -8.28
CA THR A 74 2.21 -7.35 -8.08
C THR A 74 1.97 -7.63 -6.60
N LEU A 75 3.03 -7.69 -5.79
CA LEU A 75 2.92 -7.85 -4.34
C LEU A 75 2.20 -6.66 -3.70
N MET A 76 2.48 -5.43 -4.15
CA MET A 76 1.77 -4.23 -3.69
C MET A 76 0.28 -4.30 -4.03
N VAL A 77 -0.08 -4.69 -5.26
CA VAL A 77 -1.48 -4.84 -5.67
C VAL A 77 -2.16 -5.97 -4.89
N ALA A 78 -1.45 -7.08 -4.64
CA ALA A 78 -1.94 -8.15 -3.78
C ALA A 78 -2.24 -7.68 -2.37
N PHE A 79 -1.37 -6.83 -1.80
CA PHE A 79 -1.61 -6.19 -0.51
C PHE A 79 -2.88 -5.32 -0.53
N VAL A 80 -3.08 -4.50 -1.57
CA VAL A 80 -4.27 -3.66 -1.72
C VAL A 80 -5.55 -4.49 -1.83
N ILE A 81 -5.52 -5.58 -2.57
CA ILE A 81 -6.67 -6.49 -2.70
C ILE A 81 -6.96 -7.20 -1.36
N ALA A 82 -5.92 -7.61 -0.64
CA ALA A 82 -6.04 -8.24 0.68
C ALA A 82 -6.31 -7.22 1.81
N LEU A 83 -6.28 -5.92 1.52
CA LEU A 83 -6.36 -4.84 2.50
C LEU A 83 -7.57 -4.95 3.45
N PRO A 84 -8.80 -5.28 3.00
CA PRO A 84 -9.94 -5.44 3.92
C PRO A 84 -9.66 -6.47 5.01
N PHE A 85 -9.02 -7.57 4.65
CA PHE A 85 -8.67 -8.62 5.59
C PHE A 85 -7.50 -8.21 6.50
N VAL A 86 -6.50 -7.53 5.95
CA VAL A 86 -5.36 -7.00 6.72
C VAL A 86 -5.84 -5.98 7.75
N LEU A 87 -6.69 -5.04 7.34
CA LEU A 87 -7.29 -4.05 8.25
C LEU A 87 -8.18 -4.70 9.30
N TYR A 88 -8.95 -5.71 8.93
CA TYR A 88 -9.72 -6.49 9.92
C TYR A 88 -8.82 -7.11 10.99
N GLN A 89 -7.68 -7.70 10.62
CA GLN A 89 -6.72 -8.26 11.58
C GLN A 89 -6.10 -7.15 12.45
N ALA A 90 -5.73 -6.02 11.84
CA ALA A 90 -5.13 -4.89 12.55
C ALA A 90 -6.11 -4.28 13.56
N TRP A 91 -7.33 -3.95 13.13
CA TRP A 91 -8.34 -3.35 14.00
C TRP A 91 -8.80 -4.29 15.12
N SER A 92 -8.94 -5.57 14.85
CA SER A 92 -9.27 -6.57 15.87
C SER A 92 -8.17 -6.73 16.91
N PHE A 93 -6.93 -6.39 16.61
CA PHE A 93 -5.82 -6.36 17.56
C PHE A 93 -5.78 -5.06 18.37
N ILE A 94 -5.97 -3.91 17.69
CA ILE A 94 -5.83 -2.58 18.32
C ILE A 94 -7.02 -2.24 19.22
N ALA A 95 -8.22 -2.63 18.82
CA ALA A 95 -9.46 -2.25 19.52
C ALA A 95 -10.30 -3.46 19.97
N PRO A 96 -9.75 -4.38 20.79
CA PRO A 96 -10.51 -5.54 21.25
C PRO A 96 -11.73 -5.15 22.09
N GLY A 97 -11.65 -4.06 22.86
CA GLY A 97 -12.77 -3.53 23.66
C GLY A 97 -13.93 -3.02 22.80
N LEU A 98 -13.64 -2.38 21.67
CA LEU A 98 -14.65 -1.88 20.74
C LEU A 98 -15.42 -3.03 20.09
N TYR A 99 -14.71 -4.11 19.72
CA TYR A 99 -15.32 -5.30 19.12
C TYR A 99 -16.13 -6.15 20.13
N ALA A 100 -15.80 -6.08 21.42
CA ALA A 100 -16.53 -6.83 22.45
C ALA A 100 -17.89 -6.19 22.78
N HIS A 101 -17.98 -4.86 22.82
CA HIS A 101 -19.20 -4.14 23.17
C HIS A 101 -20.10 -3.82 21.98
N GLU A 102 -19.52 -3.52 20.83
CA GLU A 102 -20.28 -3.11 19.63
C GLU A 102 -19.80 -3.90 18.39
N ARG A 103 -20.08 -5.21 18.36
CA ARG A 103 -19.80 -6.06 17.18
C ARG A 103 -20.36 -5.49 15.87
N ARG A 104 -21.38 -4.63 15.94
CA ARG A 104 -21.99 -3.96 14.79
C ARG A 104 -21.09 -2.88 14.16
N LEU A 105 -20.13 -2.32 14.91
CA LEU A 105 -19.22 -1.28 14.40
C LEU A 105 -17.95 -1.85 13.75
N GLY A 106 -17.60 -3.10 14.01
CA GLY A 106 -16.39 -3.70 13.45
C GLY A 106 -16.39 -3.78 11.93
N LEU A 107 -17.49 -4.24 11.34
CA LEU A 107 -17.61 -4.32 9.88
C LEU A 107 -17.63 -2.94 9.19
N PRO A 108 -18.45 -1.98 9.61
CA PRO A 108 -18.40 -0.62 9.04
C PRO A 108 -17.04 0.05 9.18
N LEU A 109 -16.32 -0.20 10.28
CA LEU A 109 -14.98 0.34 10.51
C LEU A 109 -13.99 -0.20 9.46
N VAL A 110 -13.94 -1.51 9.26
CA VAL A 110 -13.06 -2.15 8.27
C VAL A 110 -13.40 -1.71 6.86
N VAL A 111 -14.69 -1.64 6.51
CA VAL A 111 -15.13 -1.17 5.19
C VAL A 111 -14.77 0.30 4.99
N GLY A 112 -15.03 1.15 5.98
CA GLY A 112 -14.68 2.57 5.94
C GLY A 112 -13.18 2.80 5.77
N SER A 113 -12.35 2.12 6.58
CA SER A 113 -10.89 2.12 6.45
C SER A 113 -10.45 1.68 5.06
N THR A 114 -10.97 0.56 4.57
CA THR A 114 -10.60 0.06 3.24
C THR A 114 -10.92 1.09 2.15
N ILE A 115 -12.10 1.70 2.18
CA ILE A 115 -12.51 2.72 1.21
C ILE A 115 -11.60 3.95 1.30
N LEU A 116 -11.30 4.43 2.51
CA LEU A 116 -10.44 5.60 2.72
C LEU A 116 -9.01 5.35 2.27
N PHE A 117 -8.45 4.19 2.58
CA PHE A 117 -7.10 3.83 2.12
C PHE A 117 -7.01 3.78 0.60
N ILE A 118 -7.96 3.08 -0.06
CA ILE A 118 -8.02 3.00 -1.52
C ILE A 118 -8.27 4.40 -2.14
N ALA A 119 -9.11 5.22 -1.53
CA ALA A 119 -9.35 6.59 -1.98
C ALA A 119 -8.07 7.44 -1.88
N GLY A 120 -7.26 7.29 -0.81
CA GLY A 120 -5.96 7.93 -0.67
C GLY A 120 -4.97 7.51 -1.77
N MET A 121 -4.87 6.22 -2.06
CA MET A 121 -4.05 5.72 -3.16
C MET A 121 -4.55 6.20 -4.53
N ALA A 122 -5.86 6.18 -4.77
CA ALA A 122 -6.45 6.66 -6.01
C ALA A 122 -6.21 8.16 -6.19
N PHE A 123 -6.37 8.96 -5.14
CA PHE A 123 -6.03 10.37 -5.15
C PHE A 123 -4.55 10.60 -5.52
N CYS A 124 -3.65 9.83 -4.91
CA CYS A 124 -2.23 9.89 -5.23
C CYS A 124 -1.97 9.56 -6.72
N TYR A 125 -2.56 8.48 -7.23
CA TYR A 125 -2.37 8.03 -8.60
C TYR A 125 -2.89 9.04 -9.65
N PHE A 126 -4.13 9.49 -9.51
CA PHE A 126 -4.78 10.33 -10.52
C PHE A 126 -4.40 11.81 -10.45
N PHE A 127 -4.15 12.33 -9.24
CA PHE A 127 -3.88 13.76 -9.05
C PHE A 127 -2.41 14.04 -8.76
N VAL A 128 -1.84 13.39 -7.75
CA VAL A 128 -0.50 13.72 -7.26
C VAL A 128 0.58 13.34 -8.27
N PHE A 129 0.54 12.14 -8.82
CA PHE A 129 1.55 11.70 -9.79
C PHE A 129 1.52 12.55 -11.06
N GLY A 130 0.34 12.85 -11.59
CA GLY A 130 0.21 13.70 -12.76
C GLY A 130 0.80 15.11 -12.54
N MET A 131 0.60 15.67 -11.36
CA MET A 131 1.15 16.97 -10.98
C MET A 131 2.66 16.93 -10.77
N VAL A 132 3.14 15.97 -9.98
CA VAL A 132 4.57 15.83 -9.64
C VAL A 132 5.42 15.56 -10.88
N PHE A 133 5.02 14.62 -11.72
CA PHE A 133 5.81 14.26 -12.91
C PHE A 133 5.81 15.37 -13.97
N LYS A 134 4.68 16.06 -14.16
CA LYS A 134 4.64 17.25 -15.03
C LYS A 134 5.53 18.36 -14.50
N PHE A 135 5.51 18.61 -13.19
CA PHE A 135 6.38 19.60 -12.56
C PHE A 135 7.86 19.26 -12.78
N ILE A 136 8.28 18.02 -12.49
CA ILE A 136 9.65 17.56 -12.71
C ILE A 136 10.06 17.71 -14.18
N ALA A 137 9.19 17.32 -15.12
CA ALA A 137 9.48 17.44 -16.55
C ALA A 137 9.63 18.90 -17.02
N GLN A 138 8.88 19.83 -16.44
CA GLN A 138 8.97 21.27 -16.77
C GLN A 138 10.23 21.94 -16.23
N PHE A 139 10.69 21.51 -15.04
CA PHE A 139 11.86 22.07 -14.37
C PHE A 139 13.18 21.40 -14.78
N ALA A 140 13.13 20.30 -15.53
CA ALA A 140 14.34 19.64 -16.01
C ALA A 140 15.12 20.56 -16.97
N PRO A 141 16.44 20.79 -16.74
CA PRO A 141 17.27 21.56 -17.66
C PRO A 141 17.27 20.91 -19.05
N LYS A 142 17.27 21.75 -20.11
CA LYS A 142 17.27 21.26 -21.51
C LYS A 142 18.49 20.40 -21.87
N SER A 143 19.56 20.50 -21.08
CA SER A 143 20.79 19.71 -21.26
C SER A 143 20.69 18.28 -20.69
N ILE A 144 19.60 17.93 -20.01
CA ILE A 144 19.42 16.62 -19.38
C ILE A 144 18.33 15.86 -20.13
N THR A 145 18.64 14.65 -20.60
CA THR A 145 17.63 13.72 -21.10
C THR A 145 17.14 12.88 -19.92
N PRO A 146 15.87 13.00 -19.49
CA PRO A 146 15.36 12.21 -18.38
C PRO A 146 15.28 10.73 -18.79
N ALA A 147 15.95 9.86 -18.05
CA ALA A 147 15.91 8.42 -18.21
C ALA A 147 15.67 7.78 -16.83
N PRO A 148 14.42 7.82 -16.30
CA PRO A 148 14.13 7.34 -14.97
C PRO A 148 14.33 5.83 -14.88
N ASP A 149 14.99 5.41 -13.78
CA ASP A 149 15.16 3.99 -13.44
C ASP A 149 13.86 3.39 -12.87
N ILE A 150 13.52 2.19 -13.34
CA ILE A 150 12.26 1.52 -12.96
C ILE A 150 12.20 1.16 -11.47
N GLU A 151 13.34 0.87 -10.84
CA GLU A 151 13.37 0.52 -9.41
C GLU A 151 13.21 1.76 -8.52
N GLN A 152 13.86 2.87 -8.89
CA GLN A 152 13.70 4.15 -8.19
C GLN A 152 12.29 4.70 -8.34
N TYR A 153 11.72 4.58 -9.55
CA TYR A 153 10.33 4.94 -9.80
C TYR A 153 9.37 4.14 -8.90
N LEU A 154 9.54 2.82 -8.85
CA LEU A 154 8.72 1.96 -8.01
C LEU A 154 8.84 2.33 -6.53
N ALA A 155 10.07 2.55 -6.03
CA ALA A 155 10.30 2.93 -4.64
C ALA A 155 9.57 4.25 -4.29
N PHE A 156 9.63 5.24 -5.19
CA PHE A 156 8.89 6.49 -5.05
C PHE A 156 7.38 6.26 -5.00
N VAL A 157 6.83 5.52 -5.96
CA VAL A 157 5.39 5.23 -6.05
C VAL A 157 4.89 4.49 -4.80
N MET A 158 5.60 3.46 -4.35
CA MET A 158 5.23 2.72 -3.15
C MET A 158 5.22 3.60 -1.90
N SER A 159 6.23 4.45 -1.74
CA SER A 159 6.31 5.39 -0.61
C SER A 159 5.14 6.38 -0.62
N MET A 160 4.80 6.92 -1.78
CA MET A 160 3.68 7.84 -1.94
C MET A 160 2.32 7.17 -1.70
N PHE A 161 2.10 5.97 -2.20
CA PHE A 161 0.87 5.22 -1.95
C PHE A 161 0.67 4.90 -0.48
N LEU A 162 1.72 4.48 0.22
CA LEU A 162 1.65 4.24 1.66
C LEU A 162 1.39 5.54 2.43
N ALA A 163 2.09 6.63 2.08
CA ALA A 163 1.90 7.92 2.74
C ALA A 163 0.46 8.43 2.59
N PHE A 164 -0.08 8.45 1.37
CA PHE A 164 -1.45 8.91 1.14
C PHE A 164 -2.49 7.94 1.69
N GLY A 165 -2.30 6.63 1.53
CA GLY A 165 -3.18 5.61 2.11
C GLY A 165 -3.30 5.76 3.63
N LEU A 166 -2.17 5.85 4.33
CA LEU A 166 -2.14 6.03 5.79
C LEU A 166 -2.67 7.40 6.23
N THR A 167 -2.41 8.47 5.47
CA THR A 167 -2.94 9.81 5.77
C THR A 167 -4.46 9.82 5.74
N PHE A 168 -5.06 9.13 4.79
CA PHE A 168 -6.52 9.01 4.68
C PHE A 168 -7.12 8.13 5.80
N GLU A 169 -6.34 7.30 6.47
CA GLU A 169 -6.77 6.54 7.65
C GLU A 169 -6.84 7.40 8.94
N VAL A 170 -6.19 8.57 8.98
CA VAL A 170 -6.17 9.42 10.19
C VAL A 170 -7.58 9.70 10.76
N PRO A 171 -8.62 10.01 9.97
CA PRO A 171 -9.97 10.21 10.52
C PRO A 171 -10.52 8.98 11.26
N VAL A 172 -10.21 7.78 10.76
CA VAL A 172 -10.63 6.53 11.39
C VAL A 172 -9.91 6.31 12.71
N PHE A 173 -8.59 6.57 12.75
CA PHE A 173 -7.82 6.54 14.00
C PHE A 173 -8.38 7.48 15.06
N VAL A 174 -8.72 8.72 14.66
CA VAL A 174 -9.30 9.71 15.58
C VAL A 174 -10.67 9.23 16.12
N ILE A 175 -11.55 8.70 15.28
CA ILE A 175 -12.85 8.17 15.70
C ILE A 175 -12.68 7.03 16.72
N ILE A 176 -11.72 6.13 16.51
CA ILE A 176 -11.46 5.02 17.42
C ILE A 176 -10.94 5.54 18.75
N LEU A 177 -9.94 6.44 18.72
CA LEU A 177 -9.37 7.01 19.95
C LEU A 177 -10.39 7.79 20.78
N THR A 178 -11.36 8.44 20.15
CA THR A 178 -12.41 9.19 20.85
C THR A 178 -13.50 8.29 21.44
N LYS A 179 -13.62 7.05 20.94
CA LYS A 179 -14.59 6.06 21.43
C LYS A 179 -14.02 5.04 22.42
N MET A 180 -12.70 4.97 22.56
CA MET A 180 -12.00 4.18 23.60
C MET A 180 -11.93 4.93 24.93
#